data_31f477efe5a9087d3c3d043924ea136a
#
_entry.id   31f477efe5a9087d3c3d043924ea136a
#
_cell.length_a   1.000
_cell.length_b   1.000
_cell.length_c   1.000
_cell.angle_alpha   90.00
_cell.angle_beta   90.00
_cell.angle_gamma   90.00
#
_symmetry.space_group_name_H-M   'P 1'
#
loop_
_entity.id
_entity.type
_entity.pdbx_description
1 polymer ?
#
loop_
_entity_poly.entity_id
_entity_poly.type
_entity_poly.pdbx_seq_one_letter_code
_entity_poly.pdbx_strand_id
1 'polypeptide(L)'
;MKKQILAGLLAASSFCFALSPAQAFPALFPNTGYSWVGDTMPFFDGEEFRIFYLEDLRDGDTGFHPWSLWTTKDFADYQHDSKVIPYDTGNEFAKDSALGTGSVVKGKDGLYHAFYTGFNWRSMPKETIMHAVSRDLVSWQKLPEDSFHGSKPYIYDDTFRDPNVFYNEDYGEYWMLITTRSKKARGVIARYTSKDLKHWENQGVLFENDMGSDANMECPTLLKYGKYWYLTFSDQWPSRVVHYRLATDSMGPFTKPERDYFDASGFYAGKMAQDQESLYLVGWTPTKADGKDTRPTDWAGNLVAHQLKQRADGTLYPAPVEKADARLQQPVALTPILANGGVQAASTSYRFDGQGYADVVMPKLEGIRKITGHFQVTGQQGQFGLMFNVGQNQTGSLNLVFDPAKQQVAFYNTDTARVPAAKPELAVPVSLQPDGSYDFTLLIDGTVAVLYINDQMALSTRMYGLPDHPWGIFSSGSEVSLTHLQCSTLSGAADAIR
;
A
#
# COMPACT_ATOMS: atom_id res chain seq x y z
N MET A 1 58.73 -53.00 -26.11
CA MET A 1 58.39 -52.01 -25.07
C MET A 1 57.14 -51.30 -25.49
N LYS A 2 55.98 -51.71 -25.02
CA LYS A 2 54.65 -51.11 -25.31
C LYS A 2 54.32 -50.16 -24.22
N LYS A 3 54.10 -48.84 -24.50
CA LYS A 3 53.58 -47.88 -23.60
C LYS A 3 52.02 -47.95 -23.65
N GLN A 4 51.38 -48.27 -22.52
CA GLN A 4 49.98 -48.16 -22.34
C GLN A 4 49.68 -46.73 -21.89
N ILE A 5 48.79 -46.08 -22.63
CA ILE A 5 48.21 -44.76 -22.24
C ILE A 5 46.88 -45.05 -21.51
N LEU A 6 46.83 -44.69 -20.23
CA LEU A 6 45.65 -44.78 -19.39
C LEU A 6 44.85 -43.49 -19.58
N ALA A 7 43.69 -43.60 -20.21
CA ALA A 7 42.73 -42.49 -20.33
C ALA A 7 41.82 -42.46 -19.06
N GLY A 8 41.99 -41.47 -18.21
CA GLY A 8 41.10 -41.23 -17.07
C GLY A 8 39.87 -40.50 -17.53
N LEU A 9 38.68 -41.12 -17.40
CA LEU A 9 37.38 -40.44 -17.50
C LEU A 9 37.14 -39.63 -16.20
N LEU A 10 37.16 -38.32 -16.30
CA LEU A 10 36.60 -37.46 -15.28
C LEU A 10 35.03 -37.43 -15.47
N ALA A 11 34.31 -38.09 -14.60
CA ALA A 11 32.88 -37.93 -14.47
C ALA A 11 32.59 -36.61 -13.73
N ALA A 12 32.13 -35.61 -14.45
CA ALA A 12 31.60 -34.40 -13.86
C ALA A 12 30.20 -34.71 -13.28
N SER A 13 30.09 -34.92 -11.98
CA SER A 13 28.85 -34.99 -11.28
C SER A 13 28.28 -33.57 -11.13
N SER A 14 27.32 -33.24 -11.98
CA SER A 14 26.48 -32.03 -11.79
C SER A 14 25.62 -32.21 -10.54
N PHE A 15 26.01 -31.61 -9.44
CA PHE A 15 25.13 -31.42 -8.30
C PHE A 15 24.11 -30.37 -8.69
N CYS A 16 22.93 -30.80 -9.13
CA CYS A 16 21.73 -29.96 -9.08
C CYS A 16 21.38 -29.75 -7.60
N PHE A 17 21.76 -28.62 -7.04
CA PHE A 17 21.12 -28.13 -5.82
C PHE A 17 19.67 -27.82 -6.20
N ALA A 18 18.75 -28.70 -5.83
CA ALA A 18 17.34 -28.35 -5.77
C ALA A 18 17.23 -27.25 -4.70
N LEU A 19 17.05 -26.00 -5.15
CA LEU A 19 16.62 -24.93 -4.27
C LEU A 19 15.32 -25.40 -3.61
N SER A 20 15.34 -25.57 -2.29
CA SER A 20 14.08 -25.75 -1.56
C SER A 20 13.18 -24.59 -1.92
N PRO A 21 11.89 -24.83 -2.28
CA PRO A 21 10.98 -23.73 -2.54
C PRO A 21 10.98 -22.83 -1.31
N ALA A 22 11.15 -21.51 -1.53
CA ALA A 22 11.04 -20.53 -0.47
C ALA A 22 9.70 -20.76 0.24
N GLN A 23 9.74 -20.91 1.56
CA GLN A 23 8.55 -21.23 2.32
C GLN A 23 7.62 -20.01 2.28
N ALA A 24 6.47 -20.16 1.63
CA ALA A 24 5.43 -19.14 1.65
C ALA A 24 4.89 -18.99 3.09
N PHE A 25 4.62 -17.78 3.53
CA PHE A 25 4.01 -17.52 4.81
C PHE A 25 2.72 -16.69 4.66
N PRO A 26 1.68 -17.02 5.44
CA PRO A 26 0.41 -16.31 5.39
C PRO A 26 0.54 -14.93 6.04
N ALA A 27 0.10 -13.90 5.32
CA ALA A 27 0.00 -12.53 5.78
C ALA A 27 -0.98 -11.76 4.91
N LEU A 28 -1.68 -10.78 5.47
CA LEU A 28 -2.41 -9.77 4.68
C LEU A 28 -1.52 -8.55 4.44
N PHE A 29 -0.72 -8.19 5.45
CA PHE A 29 0.12 -7.02 5.46
C PHE A 29 1.57 -7.37 5.81
N PRO A 30 2.32 -8.01 4.89
CA PRO A 30 3.62 -8.55 5.20
C PRO A 30 4.67 -7.49 5.50
N ASN A 31 5.58 -7.85 6.37
CA ASN A 31 6.92 -7.34 6.54
C ASN A 31 7.83 -8.52 6.90
N THR A 32 9.14 -8.33 6.97
CA THR A 32 10.06 -9.43 7.28
C THR A 32 10.21 -9.71 8.78
N GLY A 33 9.64 -8.88 9.65
CA GLY A 33 9.84 -8.91 11.10
C GLY A 33 11.12 -8.20 11.58
N TYR A 34 12.08 -7.96 10.68
CA TYR A 34 13.33 -7.25 10.97
C TYR A 34 13.60 -6.07 10.04
N SER A 35 12.84 -5.94 8.96
CA SER A 35 12.87 -4.80 8.04
C SER A 35 11.47 -4.38 7.64
N TRP A 36 11.35 -3.18 7.07
CA TRP A 36 10.09 -2.54 6.76
C TRP A 36 9.95 -2.26 5.27
N VAL A 37 8.72 -2.26 4.81
CA VAL A 37 8.37 -2.00 3.42
C VAL A 37 8.22 -0.49 3.23
N GLY A 38 9.09 0.09 2.40
CA GLY A 38 8.93 1.42 1.83
C GLY A 38 8.26 1.36 0.46
N ASP A 39 8.45 2.39 -0.35
CA ASP A 39 7.77 2.57 -1.63
C ASP A 39 7.75 1.31 -2.47
N THR A 40 6.56 0.90 -2.86
CA THR A 40 6.32 -0.34 -3.59
C THR A 40 6.29 -0.13 -5.10
N MET A 41 6.71 -1.16 -5.83
CA MET A 41 6.78 -1.17 -7.29
C MET A 41 6.21 -2.48 -7.80
N PRO A 42 4.88 -2.62 -7.83
CA PRO A 42 4.22 -3.85 -8.23
C PRO A 42 4.34 -4.09 -9.74
N PHE A 43 4.60 -5.33 -10.12
CA PHE A 43 4.66 -5.81 -11.48
C PHE A 43 3.98 -7.19 -11.57
N PHE A 44 3.06 -7.37 -12.51
CA PHE A 44 2.45 -8.67 -12.78
C PHE A 44 3.20 -9.34 -13.94
N ASP A 45 3.79 -10.51 -13.69
CA ASP A 45 4.63 -11.20 -14.69
C ASP A 45 3.84 -12.11 -15.66
N GLY A 46 2.51 -12.19 -15.47
CA GLY A 46 1.58 -13.05 -16.20
C GLY A 46 1.06 -14.22 -15.36
N GLU A 47 1.71 -14.55 -14.25
CA GLU A 47 1.33 -15.62 -13.32
C GLU A 47 1.13 -15.14 -11.89
N GLU A 48 1.99 -14.23 -11.43
CA GLU A 48 2.00 -13.75 -10.06
C GLU A 48 2.50 -12.29 -9.98
N PHE A 49 2.20 -11.63 -8.87
CA PHE A 49 2.69 -10.29 -8.60
C PHE A 49 4.12 -10.35 -8.03
N ARG A 50 5.01 -9.59 -8.64
CA ARG A 50 6.36 -9.26 -8.20
C ARG A 50 6.31 -7.85 -7.63
N ILE A 51 6.29 -7.74 -6.30
CA ILE A 51 6.18 -6.46 -5.62
C ILE A 51 7.55 -6.08 -5.11
N PHE A 52 8.30 -5.33 -5.92
CA PHE A 52 9.55 -4.74 -5.49
C PHE A 52 9.26 -3.62 -4.50
N TYR A 53 10.19 -3.36 -3.58
CA TYR A 53 10.02 -2.32 -2.60
C TYR A 53 11.37 -1.83 -2.06
N LEU A 54 11.40 -0.63 -1.51
CA LEU A 54 12.55 -0.10 -0.79
C LEU A 54 12.59 -0.75 0.60
N GLU A 55 13.60 -1.56 0.87
CA GLU A 55 13.75 -2.22 2.16
C GLU A 55 14.41 -1.29 3.17
N ASP A 56 13.68 -0.93 4.22
CA ASP A 56 14.18 -0.13 5.34
C ASP A 56 14.66 -1.05 6.48
N LEU A 57 15.96 -1.15 6.62
CA LEU A 57 16.60 -2.01 7.62
C LEU A 57 16.74 -1.33 8.98
N ARG A 58 16.59 -0.01 9.06
CA ARG A 58 16.79 0.80 10.28
C ARG A 58 18.10 0.53 10.99
N ASP A 59 19.13 0.21 10.23
CA ASP A 59 20.46 -0.11 10.71
C ASP A 59 21.33 1.11 11.05
N GLY A 60 20.73 2.31 10.99
CA GLY A 60 21.38 3.60 11.26
C GLY A 60 21.91 4.28 10.00
N ASP A 61 21.93 3.60 8.87
CA ASP A 61 22.29 4.16 7.57
C ASP A 61 21.02 4.69 6.87
N THR A 62 20.49 5.80 7.36
CA THR A 62 19.34 6.45 6.73
C THR A 62 19.61 6.81 5.28
N GLY A 63 18.73 6.39 4.37
CA GLY A 63 18.82 6.66 2.94
C GLY A 63 19.45 5.54 2.11
N PHE A 64 19.93 4.47 2.71
CA PHE A 64 20.40 3.29 1.99
C PHE A 64 19.31 2.21 1.95
N HIS A 65 18.56 2.17 0.87
CA HIS A 65 17.46 1.22 0.68
C HIS A 65 17.75 0.34 -0.54
N PRO A 66 18.03 -0.95 -0.38
CA PRO A 66 18.04 -1.87 -1.51
C PRO A 66 16.61 -2.10 -2.00
N TRP A 67 16.46 -2.55 -3.23
CA TRP A 67 15.22 -3.17 -3.66
C TRP A 67 15.18 -4.61 -3.17
N SER A 68 14.12 -4.97 -2.49
CA SER A 68 13.75 -6.33 -2.13
C SER A 68 12.43 -6.71 -2.79
N LEU A 69 12.04 -7.97 -2.73
CA LEU A 69 10.94 -8.50 -3.51
C LEU A 69 9.99 -9.33 -2.66
N TRP A 70 8.71 -9.01 -2.70
CA TRP A 70 7.61 -9.87 -2.32
C TRP A 70 6.97 -10.49 -3.55
N THR A 71 6.70 -11.79 -3.51
CA THR A 71 6.00 -12.51 -4.58
C THR A 71 4.71 -13.10 -4.03
N THR A 72 3.59 -12.91 -4.75
CA THR A 72 2.27 -13.40 -4.33
C THR A 72 1.35 -13.64 -5.51
N LYS A 73 0.45 -14.63 -5.39
CA LYS A 73 -0.65 -14.89 -6.35
C LYS A 73 -1.98 -14.35 -5.87
N ASP A 74 -2.15 -14.20 -4.55
CA ASP A 74 -3.44 -13.97 -3.91
C ASP A 74 -3.45 -12.86 -2.86
N PHE A 75 -2.30 -12.22 -2.58
CA PHE A 75 -2.14 -11.22 -1.51
C PHE A 75 -2.48 -11.75 -0.10
N ALA A 76 -2.36 -13.06 0.10
CA ALA A 76 -2.55 -13.73 1.38
C ALA A 76 -1.42 -14.71 1.72
N ASP A 77 -0.69 -15.19 0.72
CA ASP A 77 0.54 -15.96 0.87
C ASP A 77 1.67 -15.28 0.10
N TYR A 78 2.82 -15.12 0.74
CA TYR A 78 3.96 -14.41 0.18
C TYR A 78 5.26 -15.19 0.25
N GLN A 79 6.12 -14.99 -0.74
CA GLN A 79 7.53 -15.36 -0.73
C GLN A 79 8.37 -14.08 -0.72
N HIS A 80 9.58 -14.15 -0.16
CA HIS A 80 10.44 -12.98 0.00
C HIS A 80 11.87 -13.26 -0.47
N ASP A 81 12.39 -12.32 -1.28
CA ASP A 81 13.78 -12.28 -1.72
C ASP A 81 14.38 -10.92 -1.33
N SER A 82 15.41 -10.94 -0.48
CA SER A 82 16.04 -9.71 0.03
C SER A 82 17.11 -9.20 -0.93
N LYS A 83 17.20 -7.87 -1.07
CA LYS A 83 18.28 -7.14 -1.77
C LYS A 83 18.51 -7.62 -3.20
N VAL A 84 17.43 -7.84 -3.95
CA VAL A 84 17.51 -8.24 -5.37
C VAL A 84 18.21 -7.20 -6.25
N ILE A 85 18.08 -5.89 -5.92
CA ILE A 85 18.93 -4.82 -6.47
C ILE A 85 19.60 -4.11 -5.29
N PRO A 86 20.88 -4.35 -5.03
CA PRO A 86 21.61 -3.73 -3.92
C PRO A 86 22.05 -2.30 -4.27
N TYR A 87 22.20 -1.45 -3.27
CA TYR A 87 22.92 -0.18 -3.40
C TYR A 87 24.45 -0.38 -3.48
N ASP A 88 25.18 0.63 -3.95
CA ASP A 88 26.65 0.58 -4.04
C ASP A 88 27.28 1.61 -3.09
N THR A 89 27.80 1.13 -1.96
CA THR A 89 28.57 1.95 -1.01
C THR A 89 30.09 1.78 -1.15
N GLY A 90 30.55 0.85 -1.99
CA GLY A 90 31.99 0.59 -2.24
C GLY A 90 32.66 1.69 -3.04
N ASN A 91 31.88 2.54 -3.70
CA ASN A 91 32.36 3.67 -4.50
C ASN A 91 31.59 4.94 -4.12
N GLU A 92 32.28 5.93 -3.53
CA GLU A 92 31.69 7.21 -3.12
C GLU A 92 31.11 8.02 -4.29
N PHE A 93 31.51 7.72 -5.53
CA PHE A 93 31.01 8.35 -6.75
C PHE A 93 29.90 7.54 -7.43
N ALA A 94 29.51 6.38 -6.89
CA ALA A 94 28.39 5.61 -7.43
C ALA A 94 27.12 6.46 -7.40
N LYS A 95 26.39 6.48 -8.52
CA LYS A 95 25.14 7.25 -8.64
C LYS A 95 24.03 6.67 -7.78
N ASP A 96 24.10 5.40 -7.46
CA ASP A 96 23.16 4.62 -6.67
C ASP A 96 23.76 4.12 -5.34
N SER A 97 24.44 5.01 -4.64
CA SER A 97 24.86 4.77 -3.26
C SER A 97 23.65 4.62 -2.32
N ALA A 98 22.48 5.08 -2.74
CA ALA A 98 21.17 4.73 -2.22
C ALA A 98 20.19 4.54 -3.38
N LEU A 99 19.17 3.68 -3.21
CA LEU A 99 18.13 3.48 -4.20
C LEU A 99 16.84 4.15 -3.75
N GLY A 100 16.13 4.74 -4.72
CA GLY A 100 14.77 5.20 -4.58
C GLY A 100 13.81 4.40 -5.44
N THR A 101 12.59 4.87 -5.50
CA THR A 101 11.47 4.23 -6.20
C THR A 101 11.68 4.15 -7.71
N GLY A 102 10.98 3.23 -8.34
CA GLY A 102 11.02 3.02 -9.78
C GLY A 102 9.90 2.13 -10.30
N SER A 103 10.19 1.35 -11.33
CA SER A 103 9.24 0.39 -11.93
C SER A 103 9.98 -0.68 -12.72
N VAL A 104 9.27 -1.77 -13.00
CA VAL A 104 9.73 -2.87 -13.85
C VAL A 104 8.84 -2.96 -15.08
N VAL A 105 9.44 -3.22 -16.25
CA VAL A 105 8.74 -3.48 -17.51
C VAL A 105 9.37 -4.64 -18.25
N LYS A 106 8.58 -5.44 -18.95
CA LYS A 106 9.10 -6.47 -19.87
C LYS A 106 9.41 -5.85 -21.22
N GLY A 107 10.65 -5.94 -21.64
CA GLY A 107 11.12 -5.45 -22.94
C GLY A 107 10.70 -6.35 -24.10
N LYS A 108 10.70 -5.80 -25.32
CA LYS A 108 10.50 -6.57 -26.55
C LYS A 108 11.68 -7.52 -26.86
N ASP A 109 12.81 -7.32 -26.23
CA ASP A 109 13.98 -8.21 -26.24
C ASP A 109 13.80 -9.45 -25.35
N GLY A 110 12.68 -9.54 -24.62
CA GLY A 110 12.35 -10.62 -23.73
C GLY A 110 12.96 -10.51 -22.32
N LEU A 111 13.74 -9.47 -22.05
CA LEU A 111 14.29 -9.19 -20.72
C LEU A 111 13.30 -8.38 -19.90
N TYR A 112 13.46 -8.43 -18.58
CA TYR A 112 12.86 -7.50 -17.65
C TYR A 112 13.80 -6.34 -17.40
N HIS A 113 13.29 -5.13 -17.41
CA HIS A 113 14.02 -3.89 -17.22
C HIS A 113 13.50 -3.18 -15.98
N ALA A 114 14.37 -2.92 -15.02
CA ALA A 114 14.10 -2.08 -13.87
C ALA A 114 14.68 -0.69 -14.12
N PHE A 115 13.82 0.33 -14.00
CA PHE A 115 14.24 1.72 -13.96
C PHE A 115 13.98 2.24 -12.57
N TYR A 116 15.00 2.82 -11.93
CA TYR A 116 14.92 3.25 -10.55
C TYR A 116 15.69 4.54 -10.31
N THR A 117 15.37 5.20 -9.22
CA THR A 117 16.12 6.36 -8.78
C THR A 117 17.41 5.92 -8.09
N GLY A 118 18.55 6.30 -8.63
CA GLY A 118 19.81 6.29 -7.91
C GLY A 118 19.98 7.63 -7.19
N PHE A 119 20.38 7.57 -5.93
CA PHE A 119 20.62 8.75 -5.11
C PHE A 119 22.02 8.75 -4.54
N ASN A 120 22.71 9.88 -4.71
CA ASN A 120 24.01 10.14 -4.07
C ASN A 120 24.08 11.58 -3.59
N TRP A 121 24.03 11.78 -2.28
CA TRP A 121 24.06 13.10 -1.67
C TRP A 121 25.36 13.91 -1.93
N ARG A 122 26.45 13.23 -2.35
CA ARG A 122 27.73 13.84 -2.73
C ARG A 122 27.78 14.28 -4.18
N SER A 123 26.82 13.88 -4.99
CA SER A 123 26.75 14.19 -6.42
C SER A 123 25.84 15.38 -6.71
N MET A 124 26.08 16.03 -7.86
CA MET A 124 25.16 17.01 -8.45
C MET A 124 24.96 16.67 -9.93
N PRO A 125 23.75 16.32 -10.37
CA PRO A 125 22.53 16.16 -9.57
C PRO A 125 22.63 14.99 -8.59
N LYS A 126 21.84 15.05 -7.50
CA LYS A 126 21.77 13.98 -6.49
C LYS A 126 20.98 12.78 -6.98
N GLU A 127 19.96 13.03 -7.78
CA GLU A 127 19.02 12.02 -8.30
C GLU A 127 19.33 11.73 -9.77
N THR A 128 19.38 10.44 -10.11
CA THR A 128 19.70 9.95 -11.45
C THR A 128 18.81 8.73 -11.74
N ILE A 129 18.26 8.64 -12.94
CA ILE A 129 17.54 7.43 -13.36
C ILE A 129 18.56 6.37 -13.72
N MET A 130 18.47 5.25 -13.05
CA MET A 130 19.31 4.06 -13.22
C MET A 130 18.56 2.98 -13.97
N HIS A 131 19.31 2.07 -14.59
CA HIS A 131 18.78 0.96 -15.36
C HIS A 131 19.44 -0.36 -14.92
N ALA A 132 18.63 -1.41 -14.79
CA ALA A 132 19.11 -2.78 -14.62
C ALA A 132 18.23 -3.74 -15.42
N VAL A 133 18.81 -4.91 -15.78
CA VAL A 133 18.11 -5.95 -16.55
C VAL A 133 18.14 -7.29 -15.84
N SER A 134 17.12 -8.11 -16.07
CA SER A 134 16.98 -9.45 -15.50
C SER A 134 16.29 -10.41 -16.47
N ARG A 135 16.52 -11.72 -16.26
CA ARG A 135 15.79 -12.80 -16.94
C ARG A 135 14.77 -13.49 -16.04
N ASP A 136 14.90 -13.33 -14.73
CA ASP A 136 14.17 -14.07 -13.70
C ASP A 136 13.50 -13.21 -12.63
N LEU A 137 13.64 -11.86 -12.74
CA LEU A 137 13.13 -10.87 -11.78
C LEU A 137 13.78 -10.90 -10.39
N VAL A 138 14.78 -11.76 -10.18
CA VAL A 138 15.52 -11.92 -8.91
C VAL A 138 16.98 -11.51 -9.07
N SER A 139 17.60 -11.97 -10.16
CA SER A 139 19.01 -11.70 -10.47
C SER A 139 19.12 -10.54 -11.46
N TRP A 140 19.67 -9.40 -11.01
CA TRP A 140 19.71 -8.17 -11.79
C TRP A 140 21.14 -7.78 -12.16
N GLN A 141 21.33 -7.39 -13.41
CA GLN A 141 22.54 -6.76 -13.91
C GLN A 141 22.31 -5.26 -14.07
N LYS A 142 23.03 -4.43 -13.31
CA LYS A 142 23.03 -2.98 -13.45
C LYS A 142 23.72 -2.54 -14.74
N LEU A 143 23.17 -1.50 -15.38
CA LEU A 143 23.69 -0.88 -16.60
C LEU A 143 23.94 0.61 -16.31
N PRO A 144 24.99 0.98 -15.57
CA PRO A 144 25.24 2.36 -15.15
C PRO A 144 25.49 3.32 -16.33
N GLU A 145 25.91 2.79 -17.48
CA GLU A 145 26.09 3.55 -18.73
C GLU A 145 24.78 4.08 -19.33
N ASP A 146 23.66 3.42 -19.08
CA ASP A 146 22.33 3.82 -19.54
C ASP A 146 21.69 4.87 -18.61
N SER A 147 22.41 5.27 -17.55
CA SER A 147 21.86 6.23 -16.58
C SER A 147 21.80 7.66 -17.12
N PHE A 148 20.73 8.37 -16.76
CA PHE A 148 20.57 9.78 -17.13
C PHE A 148 19.88 10.57 -16.02
N HIS A 149 19.96 11.91 -16.12
CA HIS A 149 19.32 12.85 -15.20
C HIS A 149 18.55 13.92 -15.97
N GLY A 150 17.79 14.72 -15.25
CA GLY A 150 17.01 15.79 -15.84
C GLY A 150 17.87 16.79 -16.60
N SER A 151 17.35 17.27 -17.73
CA SER A 151 18.01 18.29 -18.55
C SER A 151 17.35 19.65 -18.37
N LYS A 152 18.17 20.71 -18.32
CA LYS A 152 17.66 22.09 -18.43
C LYS A 152 16.87 22.24 -19.75
N PRO A 153 15.76 22.98 -19.76
CA PRO A 153 15.40 24.11 -18.88
C PRO A 153 14.23 23.85 -17.93
N TYR A 154 13.67 22.65 -17.82
CA TYR A 154 12.39 22.41 -17.16
C TYR A 154 12.49 21.99 -15.71
N ILE A 155 13.60 21.43 -15.27
CA ILE A 155 13.69 20.52 -14.13
C ILE A 155 14.81 20.97 -13.20
N TYR A 156 14.53 20.97 -11.88
CA TYR A 156 15.57 21.17 -10.87
C TYR A 156 16.51 19.95 -10.84
N ASP A 157 17.80 20.21 -10.65
CA ASP A 157 18.84 19.19 -10.71
C ASP A 157 18.75 18.17 -9.54
N ASP A 158 17.95 18.42 -8.50
CA ASP A 158 17.80 17.61 -7.29
C ASP A 158 16.40 17.03 -7.06
N THR A 159 15.53 17.11 -8.05
CA THR A 159 14.19 16.48 -8.02
C THR A 159 13.91 15.84 -9.36
N PHE A 160 14.37 14.60 -9.52
CA PHE A 160 14.22 13.84 -10.76
C PHE A 160 14.19 12.36 -10.46
N ARG A 161 13.01 11.81 -10.08
CA ARG A 161 12.88 10.49 -9.46
C ARG A 161 11.61 9.75 -9.82
N ASP A 162 11.48 8.54 -9.28
CA ASP A 162 10.31 7.64 -9.33
C ASP A 162 9.89 7.28 -10.75
N PRO A 163 10.81 6.77 -11.62
CA PRO A 163 10.45 6.46 -12.99
C PRO A 163 9.38 5.38 -13.06
N ASN A 164 8.28 5.67 -13.76
CA ASN A 164 7.26 4.69 -14.13
C ASN A 164 7.33 4.41 -15.62
N VAL A 165 7.80 3.22 -15.99
CA VAL A 165 8.01 2.81 -17.37
C VAL A 165 6.98 1.76 -17.78
N PHE A 166 6.36 1.97 -18.95
CA PHE A 166 5.43 1.03 -19.57
C PHE A 166 5.48 1.16 -21.09
N TYR A 167 5.04 0.12 -21.78
CA TYR A 167 4.83 0.19 -23.22
C TYR A 167 3.44 0.77 -23.52
N ASN A 168 3.39 1.89 -24.25
CA ASN A 168 2.13 2.50 -24.66
C ASN A 168 1.74 1.95 -26.03
N GLU A 169 0.77 1.04 -26.05
CA GLU A 169 0.28 0.39 -27.28
C GLU A 169 -0.32 1.39 -28.28
N ASP A 170 -1.00 2.44 -27.77
CA ASP A 170 -1.66 3.45 -28.62
C ASP A 170 -0.62 4.28 -29.41
N TYR A 171 0.63 4.40 -28.90
CA TYR A 171 1.74 5.14 -29.52
C TYR A 171 2.84 4.24 -30.07
N GLY A 172 2.84 2.95 -29.74
CA GLY A 172 3.83 1.98 -30.19
C GLY A 172 5.25 2.24 -29.68
N GLU A 173 5.39 2.76 -28.45
CA GLU A 173 6.66 3.13 -27.83
C GLU A 173 6.60 3.01 -26.30
N TYR A 174 7.76 2.97 -25.67
CA TYR A 174 7.86 3.02 -24.22
C TYR A 174 7.75 4.46 -23.73
N TRP A 175 6.96 4.66 -22.67
CA TRP A 175 6.86 5.90 -21.94
C TRP A 175 7.50 5.74 -20.57
N MET A 176 8.16 6.80 -20.11
CA MET A 176 8.65 6.93 -18.75
C MET A 176 8.07 8.21 -18.16
N LEU A 177 7.36 8.08 -17.06
CA LEU A 177 6.90 9.20 -16.24
C LEU A 177 7.90 9.44 -15.12
N ILE A 178 8.17 10.69 -14.80
CA ILE A 178 9.16 11.09 -13.80
C ILE A 178 8.57 12.17 -12.91
N THR A 179 8.68 11.99 -11.59
CA THR A 179 8.43 13.04 -10.60
C THR A 179 9.52 14.08 -10.70
N THR A 180 9.12 15.34 -10.95
CA THR A 180 10.09 16.45 -11.01
C THR A 180 9.41 17.79 -10.70
N ARG A 181 10.15 18.88 -10.82
CA ARG A 181 9.66 20.23 -10.58
C ARG A 181 9.87 21.11 -11.81
N SER A 182 8.88 21.95 -12.12
CA SER A 182 9.01 22.98 -13.14
C SER A 182 9.90 24.12 -12.62
N LYS A 183 10.39 24.95 -13.54
CA LYS A 183 11.13 26.20 -13.18
C LYS A 183 10.34 27.14 -12.27
N LYS A 184 9.02 27.04 -12.23
CA LYS A 184 8.15 27.80 -11.33
C LYS A 184 8.04 27.15 -9.94
N ALA A 185 8.93 26.19 -9.62
CA ALA A 185 8.96 25.43 -8.38
C ALA A 185 7.66 24.65 -8.09
N ARG A 186 6.88 24.28 -9.11
CA ARG A 186 5.68 23.47 -8.99
C ARG A 186 6.01 22.02 -9.30
N GLY A 187 5.45 21.09 -8.54
CA GLY A 187 5.53 19.65 -8.83
C GLY A 187 4.89 19.34 -10.19
N VAL A 188 5.58 18.56 -11.01
CA VAL A 188 5.10 18.13 -12.32
C VAL A 188 5.48 16.66 -12.55
N ILE A 189 4.72 15.98 -13.40
CA ILE A 189 5.08 14.68 -13.95
C ILE A 189 5.58 14.92 -15.38
N ALA A 190 6.88 14.71 -15.59
CA ALA A 190 7.50 14.79 -16.89
C ALA A 190 7.33 13.46 -17.64
N ARG A 191 7.29 13.53 -18.97
CA ARG A 191 7.21 12.37 -19.86
C ARG A 191 8.44 12.27 -20.75
N TYR A 192 9.01 11.08 -20.81
CA TYR A 192 10.05 10.68 -21.74
C TYR A 192 9.55 9.51 -22.58
N THR A 193 10.07 9.38 -23.79
CA THR A 193 9.73 8.28 -24.72
C THR A 193 10.99 7.57 -25.20
N SER A 194 10.85 6.27 -25.50
CA SER A 194 11.93 5.44 -26.05
C SER A 194 11.37 4.36 -26.96
N LYS A 195 12.17 3.96 -27.95
CA LYS A 195 11.88 2.79 -28.80
C LYS A 195 12.62 1.52 -28.34
N ASP A 196 13.65 1.67 -27.50
CA ASP A 196 14.63 0.62 -27.20
C ASP A 196 14.98 0.48 -25.71
N LEU A 197 14.32 1.26 -24.83
CA LEU A 197 14.56 1.30 -23.37
C LEU A 197 15.96 1.82 -22.97
N LYS A 198 16.74 2.35 -23.92
CA LYS A 198 18.09 2.89 -23.69
C LYS A 198 18.16 4.38 -23.98
N HIS A 199 17.60 4.78 -25.12
CA HIS A 199 17.61 6.18 -25.57
C HIS A 199 16.28 6.82 -25.23
N TRP A 200 16.31 7.80 -24.33
CA TRP A 200 15.12 8.49 -23.84
C TRP A 200 15.06 9.93 -24.33
N GLU A 201 13.95 10.30 -24.92
CA GLU A 201 13.68 11.66 -25.42
C GLU A 201 12.70 12.36 -24.49
N ASN A 202 13.08 13.57 -24.04
CA ASN A 202 12.22 14.42 -23.21
C ASN A 202 11.06 14.99 -24.05
N GLN A 203 9.83 14.68 -23.66
CA GLN A 203 8.60 15.14 -24.31
C GLN A 203 7.91 16.27 -23.52
N GLY A 204 8.53 16.75 -22.44
CA GLY A 204 8.01 17.83 -21.60
C GLY A 204 7.11 17.35 -20.48
N VAL A 205 6.23 18.22 -20.01
CA VAL A 205 5.32 17.96 -18.89
C VAL A 205 4.07 17.26 -19.40
N LEU A 206 3.76 16.09 -18.81
CA LEU A 206 2.49 15.40 -19.04
C LEU A 206 1.39 15.97 -18.13
N PHE A 207 1.70 16.23 -16.87
CA PHE A 207 0.73 16.68 -15.89
C PHE A 207 1.37 17.65 -14.87
N GLU A 208 0.70 18.78 -14.63
CA GLU A 208 1.06 19.73 -13.57
C GLU A 208 0.18 19.51 -12.34
N ASN A 209 0.75 19.74 -11.15
CA ASN A 209 0.01 19.68 -9.91
C ASN A 209 -1.21 20.60 -9.92
N ASP A 210 -2.40 20.02 -9.80
CA ASP A 210 -3.70 20.69 -9.79
C ASP A 210 -4.35 20.75 -8.39
N MET A 211 -3.58 20.41 -7.33
CA MET A 211 -4.08 20.34 -5.95
C MET A 211 -4.06 21.68 -5.21
N GLY A 212 -3.68 22.77 -5.89
CA GLY A 212 -3.58 24.10 -5.28
C GLY A 212 -2.34 24.30 -4.41
N SER A 213 -1.42 23.35 -4.40
CA SER A 213 -0.11 23.41 -3.71
C SER A 213 1.03 23.34 -4.72
N ASP A 214 2.28 23.47 -4.25
CA ASP A 214 3.48 23.25 -5.04
C ASP A 214 4.08 21.86 -4.85
N ALA A 215 3.37 20.97 -4.15
CA ALA A 215 3.82 19.63 -3.76
C ALA A 215 4.36 18.81 -4.93
N ASN A 216 5.38 18.01 -4.66
CA ASN A 216 5.77 16.94 -5.55
C ASN A 216 4.66 15.89 -5.65
N MET A 217 4.54 15.31 -6.83
CA MET A 217 3.66 14.18 -7.11
C MET A 217 4.52 12.93 -7.25
N GLU A 218 4.78 12.26 -6.11
CA GLU A 218 5.69 11.12 -6.01
C GLU A 218 5.06 9.82 -6.50
N CYS A 219 5.89 8.86 -6.88
CA CYS A 219 5.49 7.51 -7.26
C CYS A 219 4.40 7.46 -8.36
N PRO A 220 4.52 8.22 -9.47
CA PRO A 220 3.49 8.25 -10.49
C PRO A 220 3.29 6.87 -11.11
N THR A 221 2.03 6.55 -11.47
CA THR A 221 1.71 5.41 -12.33
C THR A 221 0.65 5.82 -13.32
N LEU A 222 0.86 5.54 -14.59
CA LEU A 222 -0.15 5.69 -15.64
C LEU A 222 -0.48 4.32 -16.22
N LEU A 223 -1.75 3.94 -16.16
CA LEU A 223 -2.21 2.62 -16.53
C LEU A 223 -3.58 2.68 -17.20
N LYS A 224 -3.79 1.87 -18.24
CA LYS A 224 -5.09 1.73 -18.92
C LYS A 224 -5.87 0.57 -18.31
N TYR A 225 -7.08 0.85 -17.81
CA TYR A 225 -8.02 -0.17 -17.34
C TYR A 225 -9.41 0.07 -17.89
N GLY A 226 -9.95 -0.92 -18.59
CA GLY A 226 -11.14 -0.74 -19.38
C GLY A 226 -10.94 0.33 -20.48
N LYS A 227 -11.81 1.31 -20.52
CA LYS A 227 -11.76 2.42 -21.50
C LYS A 227 -11.04 3.67 -21.01
N TYR A 228 -10.53 3.66 -19.76
CA TYR A 228 -9.92 4.83 -19.15
C TYR A 228 -8.42 4.61 -18.88
N TRP A 229 -7.69 5.71 -18.93
CA TRP A 229 -6.34 5.85 -18.41
C TRP A 229 -6.41 6.46 -17.02
N TYR A 230 -5.69 5.87 -16.08
CA TYR A 230 -5.60 6.32 -14.71
C TYR A 230 -4.18 6.77 -14.40
N LEU A 231 -4.04 8.01 -13.94
CA LEU A 231 -2.80 8.55 -13.43
C LEU A 231 -2.91 8.61 -11.91
N THR A 232 -2.11 7.82 -11.17
CA THR A 232 -1.98 7.95 -9.72
C THR A 232 -0.67 8.61 -9.35
N PHE A 233 -0.66 9.28 -8.22
CA PHE A 233 0.53 9.88 -7.59
C PHE A 233 0.25 10.15 -6.12
N SER A 234 1.32 10.22 -5.30
CA SER A 234 1.24 10.58 -3.89
C SER A 234 1.65 12.03 -3.71
N ASP A 235 0.85 12.84 -3.01
CA ASP A 235 1.28 14.19 -2.65
C ASP A 235 2.28 14.12 -1.48
N GLN A 236 3.46 14.68 -1.66
CA GLN A 236 4.48 14.68 -0.61
C GLN A 236 4.04 15.54 0.58
N TRP A 237 3.27 16.59 0.32
CA TRP A 237 2.58 17.46 1.28
C TRP A 237 1.38 18.14 0.61
N PRO A 238 0.37 18.64 1.32
CA PRO A 238 0.22 18.62 2.79
C PRO A 238 -0.47 17.37 3.32
N SER A 239 -1.18 16.59 2.48
CA SER A 239 -2.11 15.55 2.93
C SER A 239 -1.47 14.17 3.01
N ARG A 240 -0.44 13.91 2.20
CA ARG A 240 0.26 12.62 2.10
C ARG A 240 -0.69 11.46 1.80
N VAL A 241 -1.51 11.61 0.75
CA VAL A 241 -2.43 10.59 0.27
C VAL A 241 -2.14 10.22 -1.18
N VAL A 242 -2.67 9.11 -1.64
CA VAL A 242 -2.55 8.67 -3.03
C VAL A 242 -3.73 9.19 -3.83
N HIS A 243 -3.47 10.15 -4.69
CA HIS A 243 -4.45 10.74 -5.60
C HIS A 243 -4.57 9.96 -6.90
N TYR A 244 -5.70 10.14 -7.60
CA TYR A 244 -5.82 9.71 -8.99
C TYR A 244 -6.51 10.73 -9.89
N ARG A 245 -6.22 10.62 -11.17
CA ARG A 245 -6.89 11.32 -12.26
C ARG A 245 -7.28 10.32 -13.32
N LEU A 246 -8.32 10.60 -14.09
CA LEU A 246 -8.76 9.73 -15.20
C LEU A 246 -8.90 10.51 -16.51
N ALA A 247 -8.65 9.80 -17.60
CA ALA A 247 -8.79 10.32 -18.96
C ALA A 247 -9.20 9.19 -19.91
N THR A 248 -9.67 9.52 -21.11
CA THR A 248 -9.91 8.55 -22.18
C THR A 248 -8.70 8.37 -23.11
N ASP A 249 -7.71 9.23 -22.98
CA ASP A 249 -6.45 9.18 -23.71
C ASP A 249 -5.26 9.29 -22.73
N SER A 250 -4.14 8.63 -23.04
CA SER A 250 -2.93 8.66 -22.21
C SER A 250 -2.28 10.04 -22.10
N MET A 251 -2.58 10.94 -23.05
CA MET A 251 -2.15 12.35 -23.01
C MET A 251 -3.10 13.25 -22.22
N GLY A 252 -4.22 12.72 -21.73
CA GLY A 252 -5.26 13.50 -21.10
C GLY A 252 -6.29 14.08 -22.10
N PRO A 253 -7.04 15.13 -21.76
CA PRO A 253 -6.96 15.85 -20.48
C PRO A 253 -7.38 14.96 -19.30
N PHE A 254 -6.60 15.04 -18.22
CA PHE A 254 -6.89 14.29 -17.00
C PHE A 254 -7.92 15.02 -16.15
N THR A 255 -8.99 14.33 -15.77
CA THR A 255 -10.09 14.84 -14.96
C THR A 255 -9.87 14.44 -13.50
N LYS A 256 -10.06 15.38 -12.57
CA LYS A 256 -10.09 15.14 -11.14
C LYS A 256 -11.51 14.72 -10.73
N PRO A 257 -11.72 13.51 -10.19
CA PRO A 257 -13.01 13.12 -9.63
C PRO A 257 -13.27 13.83 -8.30
N GLU A 258 -14.52 13.84 -7.87
CA GLU A 258 -14.92 14.44 -6.58
C GLU A 258 -14.15 13.80 -5.42
N ARG A 259 -14.05 12.46 -5.40
CA ARG A 259 -13.18 11.68 -4.51
C ARG A 259 -11.98 11.21 -5.32
N ASP A 260 -10.89 11.92 -5.19
CA ASP A 260 -9.68 11.70 -5.98
C ASP A 260 -8.57 10.96 -5.24
N TYR A 261 -8.89 10.35 -4.09
CA TYR A 261 -7.99 9.52 -3.28
C TYR A 261 -8.73 8.33 -2.67
N PHE A 262 -8.00 7.33 -2.17
CA PHE A 262 -8.55 6.04 -1.79
C PHE A 262 -8.53 5.78 -0.29
N ASP A 263 -7.59 6.39 0.42
CA ASP A 263 -7.30 6.15 1.83
C ASP A 263 -6.73 7.43 2.46
N ALA A 264 -6.71 7.51 3.79
CA ALA A 264 -6.03 8.58 4.52
C ALA A 264 -4.50 8.40 4.48
N SER A 265 -3.76 9.31 5.13
CA SER A 265 -2.28 9.26 5.21
C SER A 265 -1.72 8.07 6.01
N GLY A 266 -2.56 7.18 6.50
CA GLY A 266 -2.18 5.85 6.99
C GLY A 266 -1.78 4.86 5.89
N PHE A 267 -1.95 5.23 4.62
CA PHE A 267 -1.49 4.51 3.43
C PHE A 267 -0.73 5.48 2.52
N TYR A 268 0.45 5.09 2.03
CA TYR A 268 1.30 5.97 1.23
C TYR A 268 2.01 5.26 0.08
N ALA A 269 2.50 6.06 -0.90
CA ALA A 269 3.30 5.68 -2.06
C ALA A 269 2.66 4.57 -2.89
N GLY A 270 1.31 4.56 -2.96
CA GLY A 270 0.57 3.54 -3.70
C GLY A 270 0.80 3.65 -5.21
N LYS A 271 1.19 2.53 -5.82
CA LYS A 271 1.34 2.36 -7.27
C LYS A 271 0.34 1.35 -7.79
N MET A 272 -0.23 1.63 -8.97
CA MET A 272 -1.18 0.71 -9.60
C MET A 272 -0.46 -0.44 -10.31
N ALA A 273 -1.10 -1.61 -10.25
CA ALA A 273 -0.81 -2.75 -11.12
C ALA A 273 -2.11 -3.48 -11.46
N GLN A 274 -2.12 -4.28 -12.53
CA GLN A 274 -3.27 -5.09 -12.92
C GLN A 274 -2.83 -6.51 -13.26
N ASP A 275 -3.70 -7.47 -12.97
CA ASP A 275 -3.66 -8.78 -13.63
C ASP A 275 -4.65 -8.81 -14.80
N GLN A 276 -5.06 -9.99 -15.27
CA GLN A 276 -6.01 -10.10 -16.39
C GLN A 276 -7.42 -9.61 -16.05
N GLU A 277 -7.79 -9.54 -14.77
CA GLU A 277 -9.18 -9.34 -14.32
C GLU A 277 -9.37 -8.09 -13.47
N SER A 278 -8.35 -7.71 -12.72
CA SER A 278 -8.50 -6.75 -11.61
C SER A 278 -7.39 -5.70 -11.59
N LEU A 279 -7.74 -4.55 -11.07
CA LEU A 279 -6.84 -3.41 -10.81
C LEU A 279 -6.52 -3.35 -9.31
N TYR A 280 -5.26 -3.12 -8.99
CA TYR A 280 -4.76 -3.04 -7.62
C TYR A 280 -3.99 -1.76 -7.38
N LEU A 281 -4.03 -1.29 -6.15
CA LEU A 281 -3.19 -0.21 -5.63
C LEU A 281 -2.35 -0.79 -4.49
N VAL A 282 -1.04 -0.82 -4.66
CA VAL A 282 -0.11 -1.41 -3.69
C VAL A 282 0.77 -0.31 -3.11
N GLY A 283 0.80 -0.20 -1.81
CA GLY A 283 1.57 0.78 -1.06
C GLY A 283 1.94 0.25 0.32
N TRP A 284 2.10 1.13 1.29
CA TRP A 284 2.49 0.73 2.64
C TRP A 284 1.81 1.55 3.73
N THR A 285 1.62 0.91 4.89
CA THR A 285 1.13 1.55 6.11
C THR A 285 2.31 1.81 7.04
N PRO A 286 2.55 3.08 7.46
CA PRO A 286 3.72 3.45 8.23
C PRO A 286 3.77 2.77 9.60
N THR A 287 5.00 2.59 10.09
CA THR A 287 5.22 2.38 11.52
C THR A 287 5.10 3.72 12.26
N LYS A 288 5.10 3.66 13.60
CA LYS A 288 5.25 4.84 14.45
C LYS A 288 6.53 4.72 15.26
N ALA A 289 7.15 5.85 15.54
CA ALA A 289 8.41 5.91 16.28
C ALA A 289 8.33 5.15 17.62
N ASP A 290 9.38 4.47 17.99
CA ASP A 290 9.50 3.63 19.20
C ASP A 290 8.44 2.49 19.27
N GLY A 291 7.73 2.17 18.21
CA GLY A 291 6.65 1.18 18.22
C GLY A 291 5.50 1.55 19.17
N LYS A 292 5.14 2.83 19.26
CA LYS A 292 4.11 3.32 20.18
C LYS A 292 3.01 4.07 19.46
N ASP A 293 1.76 3.78 19.83
CA ASP A 293 0.57 4.42 19.24
C ASP A 293 0.57 5.95 19.36
N THR A 294 1.15 6.50 20.44
CA THR A 294 1.18 7.95 20.71
C THR A 294 2.31 8.70 20.03
N ARG A 295 3.14 8.02 19.26
CA ARG A 295 4.26 8.64 18.53
C ARG A 295 3.88 9.00 17.10
N PRO A 296 4.60 9.94 16.47
CA PRO A 296 4.41 10.26 15.06
C PRO A 296 4.74 9.06 14.17
N THR A 297 4.16 9.06 12.98
CA THR A 297 4.50 8.07 11.94
C THR A 297 5.94 8.22 11.50
N ASP A 298 6.55 7.08 11.21
CA ASP A 298 7.89 6.95 10.66
C ASP A 298 7.81 6.58 9.17
N TRP A 299 8.93 6.64 8.44
CA TRP A 299 8.95 6.15 7.06
C TRP A 299 8.98 4.63 7.04
N ALA A 300 8.38 4.00 6.01
CA ALA A 300 8.21 2.56 5.82
C ALA A 300 7.33 1.86 6.90
N GLY A 301 6.91 0.65 6.59
CA GLY A 301 6.06 -0.14 7.48
C GLY A 301 5.70 -1.50 6.91
N ASN A 302 4.41 -1.79 6.76
CA ASN A 302 3.90 -3.02 6.17
C ASN A 302 3.34 -2.77 4.78
N LEU A 303 3.53 -3.71 3.87
CA LEU A 303 2.86 -3.72 2.59
C LEU A 303 1.35 -3.79 2.79
N VAL A 304 0.61 -2.96 2.04
CA VAL A 304 -0.86 -2.99 1.96
C VAL A 304 -1.27 -2.94 0.50
N ALA A 305 -2.22 -3.78 0.13
CA ALA A 305 -2.82 -3.79 -1.20
C ALA A 305 -4.33 -3.57 -1.10
N HIS A 306 -4.85 -2.64 -1.92
CA HIS A 306 -6.27 -2.46 -2.18
C HIS A 306 -6.60 -3.00 -3.57
N GLN A 307 -7.72 -3.69 -3.73
CA GLN A 307 -8.30 -3.87 -5.05
C GLN A 307 -9.08 -2.61 -5.41
N LEU A 308 -8.87 -2.08 -6.62
CA LEU A 308 -9.62 -0.93 -7.10
C LEU A 308 -10.77 -1.40 -7.97
N LYS A 309 -11.98 -1.03 -7.59
CA LYS A 309 -13.20 -1.32 -8.33
C LYS A 309 -13.60 -0.10 -9.16
N GLN A 310 -13.99 -0.36 -10.41
CA GLN A 310 -14.39 0.69 -11.36
C GLN A 310 -15.91 0.82 -11.43
N ARG A 311 -16.43 2.04 -11.24
CA ARG A 311 -17.83 2.37 -11.50
C ARG A 311 -18.09 2.60 -12.98
N ALA A 312 -19.35 2.66 -13.37
CA ALA A 312 -19.78 2.85 -14.76
C ALA A 312 -19.26 4.18 -15.37
N ASP A 313 -19.08 5.21 -14.56
CA ASP A 313 -18.54 6.51 -14.96
C ASP A 313 -17.00 6.55 -15.01
N GLY A 314 -16.35 5.45 -14.67
CA GLY A 314 -14.89 5.33 -14.61
C GLY A 314 -14.27 5.71 -13.28
N THR A 315 -15.02 6.23 -12.30
CA THR A 315 -14.46 6.50 -10.98
C THR A 315 -14.10 5.21 -10.25
N LEU A 316 -13.07 5.28 -9.41
CA LEU A 316 -12.55 4.13 -8.68
C LEU A 316 -12.88 4.22 -7.19
N TYR A 317 -12.99 3.07 -6.55
CA TYR A 317 -13.05 2.95 -5.09
C TYR A 317 -12.26 1.74 -4.59
N PRO A 318 -11.71 1.79 -3.36
CA PRO A 318 -10.95 0.70 -2.78
C PRO A 318 -11.86 -0.38 -2.19
N ALA A 319 -11.44 -1.62 -2.31
CA ALA A 319 -12.07 -2.80 -1.72
C ALA A 319 -10.99 -3.76 -1.19
N PRO A 320 -11.35 -4.72 -0.32
CA PRO A 320 -10.48 -5.85 -0.02
C PRO A 320 -10.05 -6.58 -1.30
N VAL A 321 -8.83 -7.08 -1.32
CA VAL A 321 -8.40 -7.93 -2.44
C VAL A 321 -9.21 -9.23 -2.42
N GLU A 322 -10.03 -9.47 -3.45
CA GLU A 322 -10.96 -10.61 -3.50
C GLU A 322 -10.27 -11.96 -3.32
N LYS A 323 -9.09 -12.13 -3.90
CA LYS A 323 -8.32 -13.38 -3.77
C LYS A 323 -7.90 -13.62 -2.31
N ALA A 324 -7.49 -12.59 -1.59
CA ALA A 324 -7.16 -12.67 -0.17
C ALA A 324 -8.43 -12.85 0.69
N ASP A 325 -9.50 -12.12 0.36
CA ASP A 325 -10.79 -12.20 1.05
C ASP A 325 -11.39 -13.62 0.96
N ALA A 326 -11.26 -14.27 -0.18
CA ALA A 326 -11.69 -15.65 -0.38
C ALA A 326 -10.97 -16.66 0.53
N ARG A 327 -9.81 -16.32 1.07
CA ARG A 327 -9.07 -17.13 2.05
C ARG A 327 -9.56 -16.93 3.49
N LEU A 328 -10.26 -15.84 3.78
CA LEU A 328 -10.73 -15.45 5.11
C LEU A 328 -12.14 -15.98 5.40
N GLN A 329 -12.33 -17.31 5.31
CA GLN A 329 -13.65 -17.93 5.39
C GLN A 329 -13.89 -18.76 6.65
N GLN A 330 -12.85 -19.02 7.48
CA GLN A 330 -13.03 -19.81 8.69
C GLN A 330 -13.68 -18.94 9.79
N PRO A 331 -14.92 -19.26 10.23
CA PRO A 331 -15.60 -18.45 11.23
C PRO A 331 -14.89 -18.47 12.58
N VAL A 332 -14.90 -17.31 13.24
CA VAL A 332 -14.45 -17.14 14.62
C VAL A 332 -15.62 -16.67 15.47
N ALA A 333 -15.91 -17.40 16.55
CA ALA A 333 -17.03 -17.05 17.43
C ALA A 333 -16.74 -15.73 18.17
N LEU A 334 -17.73 -14.85 18.18
CA LEU A 334 -17.72 -13.60 18.94
C LEU A 334 -18.63 -13.73 20.16
N THR A 335 -18.05 -13.87 21.36
CA THR A 335 -18.82 -13.93 22.61
C THR A 335 -18.46 -12.70 23.44
N PRO A 336 -19.40 -11.78 23.67
CA PRO A 336 -19.14 -10.60 24.51
C PRO A 336 -18.68 -10.98 25.92
N ILE A 337 -17.70 -10.24 26.42
CA ILE A 337 -17.26 -10.33 27.82
C ILE A 337 -18.22 -9.52 28.70
N LEU A 338 -18.66 -8.35 28.19
CA LEU A 338 -19.42 -7.37 28.93
C LEU A 338 -20.25 -6.51 27.99
N ALA A 339 -21.37 -6.01 28.49
CA ALA A 339 -22.19 -5.00 27.82
C ALA A 339 -22.66 -3.96 28.85
N ASN A 340 -22.53 -2.68 28.53
CA ASN A 340 -22.83 -1.57 29.43
C ASN A 340 -23.74 -0.53 28.75
N GLY A 341 -24.51 0.19 29.58
CA GLY A 341 -25.42 1.24 29.09
C GLY A 341 -26.67 0.70 28.38
N GLY A 342 -27.27 1.56 27.56
CA GLY A 342 -28.49 1.25 26.84
C GLY A 342 -28.25 0.38 25.61
N VAL A 343 -27.76 -0.86 25.80
CA VAL A 343 -27.51 -1.82 24.71
C VAL A 343 -28.36 -3.07 24.86
N GLN A 344 -29.00 -3.50 23.77
CA GLN A 344 -29.68 -4.78 23.64
C GLN A 344 -28.85 -5.69 22.75
N ALA A 345 -28.43 -6.86 23.26
CA ALA A 345 -27.61 -7.81 22.55
C ALA A 345 -28.43 -9.05 22.14
N ALA A 346 -28.31 -9.48 20.89
CA ALA A 346 -28.92 -10.71 20.37
C ALA A 346 -27.97 -11.36 19.37
N SER A 347 -27.31 -12.45 19.75
CA SER A 347 -26.37 -13.22 18.89
C SER A 347 -25.32 -12.33 18.22
N THR A 348 -25.50 -12.01 16.94
CA THR A 348 -24.59 -11.19 16.10
C THR A 348 -25.13 -9.77 15.88
N SER A 349 -26.08 -9.31 16.71
CA SER A 349 -26.73 -8.01 16.58
C SER A 349 -26.74 -7.25 17.90
N TYR A 350 -26.51 -5.95 17.82
CA TYR A 350 -26.45 -5.04 18.97
C TYR A 350 -27.24 -3.77 18.63
N ARG A 351 -28.17 -3.38 19.50
CA ARG A 351 -28.92 -2.13 19.36
C ARG A 351 -28.57 -1.20 20.53
N PHE A 352 -28.13 -0.02 20.22
CA PHE A 352 -27.85 1.08 21.14
C PHE A 352 -28.98 2.09 21.09
N ASP A 353 -29.50 2.51 22.27
CA ASP A 353 -30.68 3.36 22.39
C ASP A 353 -30.40 4.86 22.21
N GLY A 354 -29.13 5.24 22.03
CA GLY A 354 -28.74 6.63 21.88
C GLY A 354 -28.77 7.49 23.17
N GLN A 355 -29.05 6.88 24.33
CA GLN A 355 -29.15 7.59 25.61
C GLN A 355 -27.78 7.68 26.32
N GLY A 356 -26.83 8.37 25.70
CA GLY A 356 -25.50 8.54 26.26
C GLY A 356 -24.48 7.50 25.75
N TYR A 357 -23.50 7.14 26.59
CA TYR A 357 -22.47 6.16 26.25
C TYR A 357 -22.93 4.74 26.56
N ALA A 358 -22.73 3.86 25.62
CA ALA A 358 -22.98 2.43 25.78
C ALA A 358 -21.94 1.64 24.98
N ASP A 359 -21.57 0.45 25.46
CA ASP A 359 -20.57 -0.39 24.81
C ASP A 359 -20.83 -1.90 24.97
N VAL A 360 -20.16 -2.65 24.09
CA VAL A 360 -20.03 -4.11 24.17
C VAL A 360 -18.56 -4.46 24.01
N VAL A 361 -17.99 -5.11 25.00
CA VAL A 361 -16.58 -5.54 25.02
C VAL A 361 -16.46 -6.99 24.56
N MET A 362 -15.56 -7.23 23.63
CA MET A 362 -15.23 -8.53 23.04
C MET A 362 -13.84 -8.99 23.51
N PRO A 363 -13.55 -10.30 23.49
CA PRO A 363 -12.20 -10.82 23.71
C PRO A 363 -11.17 -10.22 22.75
N LYS A 364 -9.87 -10.32 23.10
CA LYS A 364 -8.81 -9.91 22.19
C LYS A 364 -8.87 -10.66 20.86
N LEU A 365 -8.38 -10.03 19.81
CA LEU A 365 -8.22 -10.60 18.49
C LEU A 365 -6.83 -11.23 18.36
N GLU A 366 -6.74 -12.45 17.89
CA GLU A 366 -5.46 -13.16 17.75
C GLU A 366 -5.22 -13.52 16.27
N GLY A 367 -4.01 -13.22 15.75
CA GLY A 367 -3.63 -13.48 14.37
C GLY A 367 -4.42 -12.66 13.36
N ILE A 368 -4.52 -13.18 12.14
CA ILE A 368 -5.22 -12.50 11.03
C ILE A 368 -6.73 -12.61 11.23
N ARG A 369 -7.43 -11.48 11.12
CA ARG A 369 -8.88 -11.40 11.28
C ARG A 369 -9.53 -10.54 10.20
N LYS A 370 -10.70 -10.97 9.80
CA LYS A 370 -11.70 -10.16 9.05
C LYS A 370 -12.92 -9.99 9.93
N ILE A 371 -13.34 -8.75 10.14
CA ILE A 371 -14.58 -8.40 10.84
C ILE A 371 -15.48 -7.65 9.85
N THR A 372 -16.71 -8.11 9.70
CA THR A 372 -17.72 -7.44 8.87
C THR A 372 -18.95 -7.11 9.71
N GLY A 373 -19.67 -6.06 9.33
CA GLY A 373 -20.91 -5.68 9.98
C GLY A 373 -21.65 -4.61 9.21
N HIS A 374 -22.90 -4.44 9.59
CA HIS A 374 -23.82 -3.47 9.02
C HIS A 374 -24.37 -2.60 10.13
N PHE A 375 -24.05 -1.30 10.11
CA PHE A 375 -24.61 -0.30 11.00
C PHE A 375 -25.83 0.37 10.36
N GLN A 376 -26.99 0.25 10.99
CA GLN A 376 -28.19 1.00 10.66
C GLN A 376 -28.33 2.16 11.65
N VAL A 377 -28.35 3.39 11.17
CA VAL A 377 -28.35 4.60 11.99
C VAL A 377 -29.72 5.25 11.99
N THR A 378 -30.22 5.66 13.16
CA THR A 378 -31.43 6.46 13.30
C THR A 378 -31.02 7.90 13.54
N GLY A 379 -31.20 8.76 12.53
CA GLY A 379 -30.78 10.17 12.60
C GLY A 379 -29.30 10.38 12.28
N GLN A 380 -28.80 11.59 12.58
CA GLN A 380 -27.42 11.98 12.26
C GLN A 380 -26.65 12.48 13.49
N GLN A 381 -27.14 12.21 14.69
CA GLN A 381 -26.52 12.68 15.92
C GLN A 381 -25.67 11.58 16.56
N GLY A 382 -24.67 12.01 17.33
CA GLY A 382 -23.78 11.12 18.06
C GLY A 382 -22.71 10.48 17.18
N GLN A 383 -21.92 9.65 17.83
CA GLN A 383 -20.81 8.91 17.24
C GLN A 383 -20.86 7.46 17.69
N PHE A 384 -20.43 6.56 16.86
CA PHE A 384 -20.36 5.13 17.18
C PHE A 384 -19.20 4.48 16.41
N GLY A 385 -18.87 3.26 16.76
CA GLY A 385 -17.84 2.54 16.03
C GLY A 385 -17.20 1.40 16.79
N LEU A 386 -15.96 1.14 16.45
CA LEU A 386 -15.13 0.07 17.02
C LEU A 386 -14.05 0.70 17.90
N MET A 387 -13.85 0.13 19.09
CA MET A 387 -12.79 0.53 20.02
C MET A 387 -11.83 -0.63 20.24
N PHE A 388 -10.55 -0.32 20.35
CA PHE A 388 -9.48 -1.27 20.55
C PHE A 388 -8.61 -0.85 21.74
N ASN A 389 -7.77 -1.77 22.21
CA ASN A 389 -6.96 -1.58 23.39
C ASN A 389 -7.82 -1.18 24.59
N VAL A 390 -8.86 -2.00 24.85
CA VAL A 390 -9.83 -1.76 25.91
C VAL A 390 -9.19 -2.08 27.29
N GLY A 391 -9.11 -1.06 28.14
CA GLY A 391 -8.55 -1.16 29.47
C GLY A 391 -9.56 -1.61 30.52
N GLN A 392 -9.13 -1.63 31.79
CA GLN A 392 -9.98 -1.98 32.94
C GLN A 392 -11.15 -1.02 33.18
N ASN A 393 -11.03 0.21 32.67
CA ASN A 393 -12.10 1.21 32.68
C ASN A 393 -13.16 1.00 31.60
N GLN A 394 -13.02 -0.08 30.81
CA GLN A 394 -13.94 -0.48 29.75
C GLN A 394 -14.03 0.51 28.58
N THR A 395 -13.04 1.39 28.44
CA THR A 395 -12.90 2.27 27.27
C THR A 395 -11.68 1.85 26.46
N GLY A 396 -11.77 2.00 25.14
CA GLY A 396 -10.63 1.80 24.24
C GLY A 396 -9.75 3.05 24.19
N SER A 397 -8.49 2.88 23.86
CA SER A 397 -7.59 4.00 23.57
C SER A 397 -7.37 4.25 22.08
N LEU A 398 -7.82 3.32 21.22
CA LEU A 398 -7.73 3.38 19.76
C LEU A 398 -9.13 3.14 19.17
N ASN A 399 -9.62 4.09 18.37
CA ASN A 399 -11.03 4.06 17.98
C ASN A 399 -11.21 4.32 16.49
N LEU A 400 -11.97 3.46 15.79
CA LEU A 400 -12.51 3.68 14.46
C LEU A 400 -13.94 4.17 14.60
N VAL A 401 -14.17 5.44 14.28
CA VAL A 401 -15.38 6.18 14.63
C VAL A 401 -16.15 6.60 13.40
N PHE A 402 -17.42 6.27 13.35
CA PHE A 402 -18.38 6.74 12.38
C PHE A 402 -19.08 7.99 12.91
N ASP A 403 -19.01 9.09 12.17
CA ASP A 403 -19.62 10.38 12.51
C ASP A 403 -20.54 10.81 11.35
N PRO A 404 -21.84 10.44 11.41
CA PRO A 404 -22.78 10.76 10.34
C PRO A 404 -22.98 12.27 10.13
N ALA A 405 -22.90 13.06 11.21
CA ALA A 405 -23.08 14.51 11.14
C ALA A 405 -21.95 15.19 10.36
N LYS A 406 -20.74 14.64 10.43
CA LYS A 406 -19.58 15.13 9.69
C LYS A 406 -19.37 14.41 8.36
N GLN A 407 -20.19 13.39 8.06
CA GLN A 407 -20.02 12.51 6.90
C GLN A 407 -18.58 11.98 6.78
N GLN A 408 -18.05 11.45 7.89
CA GLN A 408 -16.69 10.94 7.94
C GLN A 408 -16.60 9.65 8.76
N VAL A 409 -15.58 8.85 8.45
CA VAL A 409 -15.05 7.80 9.32
C VAL A 409 -13.63 8.17 9.68
N ALA A 410 -13.27 8.03 10.95
CA ALA A 410 -12.01 8.55 11.45
C ALA A 410 -11.36 7.65 12.48
N PHE A 411 -10.02 7.67 12.53
CA PHE A 411 -9.24 7.02 13.58
C PHE A 411 -8.82 8.03 14.64
N TYR A 412 -9.09 7.68 15.89
CA TYR A 412 -8.71 8.45 17.07
C TYR A 412 -7.79 7.63 17.96
N ASN A 413 -6.66 8.21 18.28
CA ASN A 413 -5.71 7.69 19.26
C ASN A 413 -5.92 8.43 20.60
N THR A 414 -7.00 8.10 21.28
CA THR A 414 -7.41 8.69 22.55
C THR A 414 -8.45 7.79 23.23
N ASP A 415 -8.67 7.98 24.52
CA ASP A 415 -9.76 7.32 25.27
C ASP A 415 -11.12 7.55 24.60
N THR A 416 -11.92 6.48 24.43
CA THR A 416 -13.23 6.52 23.77
C THR A 416 -14.15 7.62 24.35
N ALA A 417 -14.13 7.83 25.65
CA ALA A 417 -14.93 8.88 26.31
C ALA A 417 -14.52 10.31 25.87
N ARG A 418 -13.32 10.51 25.36
CA ARG A 418 -12.80 11.80 24.91
C ARG A 418 -12.98 12.04 23.41
N VAL A 419 -13.36 11.01 22.64
CA VAL A 419 -13.53 11.10 21.18
C VAL A 419 -14.40 12.29 20.74
N PRO A 420 -15.55 12.61 21.39
CA PRO A 420 -16.38 13.71 20.93
C PRO A 420 -15.70 15.10 20.96
N ALA A 421 -14.69 15.28 21.82
CA ALA A 421 -13.92 16.53 21.96
C ALA A 421 -12.52 16.47 21.33
N ALA A 422 -12.11 15.32 20.82
CA ALA A 422 -10.77 15.13 20.26
C ALA A 422 -10.71 15.46 18.76
N LYS A 423 -9.49 15.63 18.25
CA LYS A 423 -9.23 15.63 16.82
C LYS A 423 -8.82 14.23 16.38
N PRO A 424 -9.29 13.76 15.23
CA PRO A 424 -8.83 12.49 14.67
C PRO A 424 -7.37 12.58 14.27
N GLU A 425 -6.67 11.43 14.36
CA GLU A 425 -5.35 11.24 13.76
C GLU A 425 -5.47 11.08 12.24
N LEU A 426 -6.46 10.30 11.80
CA LEU A 426 -6.79 10.05 10.39
C LEU A 426 -8.30 10.22 10.18
N ALA A 427 -8.70 10.68 9.00
CA ALA A 427 -10.11 10.75 8.64
C ALA A 427 -10.30 10.62 7.12
N VAL A 428 -11.41 9.98 6.73
CA VAL A 428 -11.85 9.86 5.35
C VAL A 428 -13.31 10.30 5.21
N PRO A 429 -13.69 10.98 4.12
CA PRO A 429 -15.08 11.36 3.88
C PRO A 429 -15.88 10.12 3.47
N VAL A 430 -16.89 9.79 4.24
CA VAL A 430 -17.81 8.69 3.98
C VAL A 430 -19.23 9.13 4.28
N SER A 431 -20.08 9.06 3.29
CA SER A 431 -21.50 9.34 3.43
C SER A 431 -22.28 8.07 3.81
N LEU A 432 -23.37 8.24 4.54
CA LEU A 432 -24.36 7.18 4.72
C LEU A 432 -24.85 6.67 3.35
N GLN A 433 -25.20 5.40 3.28
CA GLN A 433 -25.96 4.86 2.15
C GLN A 433 -27.38 5.48 2.13
N PRO A 434 -28.11 5.39 1.01
CA PRO A 434 -29.47 5.98 0.91
C PRO A 434 -30.47 5.47 1.94
N ASP A 435 -30.26 4.26 2.47
CA ASP A 435 -31.09 3.65 3.52
C ASP A 435 -30.68 4.05 4.95
N GLY A 436 -29.67 4.91 5.10
CA GLY A 436 -29.16 5.36 6.39
C GLY A 436 -28.18 4.40 7.04
N SER A 437 -27.46 3.60 6.27
CA SER A 437 -26.57 2.58 6.79
C SER A 437 -25.09 2.81 6.44
N TYR A 438 -24.23 2.04 7.13
CA TYR A 438 -22.85 1.80 6.77
C TYR A 438 -22.57 0.28 6.73
N ASP A 439 -22.06 -0.20 5.61
CA ASP A 439 -21.42 -1.51 5.53
C ASP A 439 -19.93 -1.35 5.76
N PHE A 440 -19.35 -2.25 6.54
CA PHE A 440 -17.91 -2.22 6.74
C PHE A 440 -17.27 -3.60 6.68
N THR A 441 -16.02 -3.61 6.22
CA THR A 441 -15.09 -4.74 6.32
C THR A 441 -13.79 -4.24 6.93
N LEU A 442 -13.40 -4.80 8.08
CA LEU A 442 -12.15 -4.52 8.75
C LEU A 442 -11.22 -5.72 8.62
N LEU A 443 -10.07 -5.53 8.01
CA LEU A 443 -9.00 -6.51 7.93
C LEU A 443 -7.92 -6.17 8.95
N ILE A 444 -7.43 -7.17 9.68
CA ILE A 444 -6.43 -7.03 10.72
C ILE A 444 -5.34 -8.08 10.51
N ASP A 445 -4.09 -7.63 10.56
CA ASP A 445 -2.91 -8.51 10.64
C ASP A 445 -1.87 -7.87 11.57
N GLY A 446 -1.67 -8.50 12.72
CA GLY A 446 -0.82 -7.96 13.78
C GLY A 446 -1.28 -6.58 14.24
N THR A 447 -0.45 -5.57 13.98
CA THR A 447 -0.71 -4.18 14.39
C THR A 447 -1.29 -3.30 13.28
N VAL A 448 -1.51 -3.85 12.09
CA VAL A 448 -2.12 -3.14 10.96
C VAL A 448 -3.60 -3.46 10.87
N ALA A 449 -4.40 -2.44 10.68
CA ALA A 449 -5.83 -2.54 10.43
C ALA A 449 -6.22 -1.69 9.22
N VAL A 450 -7.03 -2.27 8.33
CA VAL A 450 -7.58 -1.59 7.16
C VAL A 450 -9.10 -1.73 7.16
N LEU A 451 -9.78 -0.62 7.28
CA LEU A 451 -11.24 -0.53 7.28
C LEU A 451 -11.73 -0.08 5.90
N TYR A 452 -12.59 -0.85 5.27
CA TYR A 452 -13.30 -0.51 4.03
C TYR A 452 -14.75 -0.17 4.36
N ILE A 453 -15.28 0.90 3.76
CA ILE A 453 -16.58 1.44 4.11
C ILE A 453 -17.40 1.81 2.85
N ASN A 454 -18.61 1.27 2.72
CA ASN A 454 -19.65 1.65 1.75
C ASN A 454 -19.20 1.64 0.28
N ASP A 455 -18.20 0.87 -0.12
CA ASP A 455 -17.59 0.98 -1.44
C ASP A 455 -17.15 2.42 -1.77
N GLN A 456 -16.74 3.19 -0.77
CA GLN A 456 -16.36 4.58 -0.91
C GLN A 456 -14.88 4.82 -0.61
N MET A 457 -14.43 4.42 0.58
CA MET A 457 -13.10 4.71 1.08
C MET A 457 -12.52 3.54 1.87
N ALA A 458 -11.20 3.49 1.93
CA ALA A 458 -10.47 2.73 2.94
C ALA A 458 -9.92 3.66 4.02
N LEU A 459 -9.61 3.11 5.19
CA LEU A 459 -8.87 3.75 6.25
C LEU A 459 -7.87 2.76 6.83
N SER A 460 -6.62 2.89 6.40
CA SER A 460 -5.50 2.12 6.91
C SER A 460 -4.90 2.79 8.13
N THR A 461 -4.57 2.01 9.15
CA THR A 461 -3.99 2.54 10.39
C THR A 461 -3.09 1.52 11.08
N ARG A 462 -2.20 2.04 11.93
CA ARG A 462 -1.33 1.27 12.82
C ARG A 462 -1.81 1.37 14.26
N MET A 463 -2.01 0.22 14.90
CA MET A 463 -2.49 0.10 16.27
C MET A 463 -1.67 -0.94 17.04
N TYR A 464 -0.61 -0.50 17.76
CA TYR A 464 0.26 -1.41 18.52
C TYR A 464 -0.44 -2.08 19.69
N GLY A 465 -1.40 -1.40 20.31
CA GLY A 465 -2.20 -1.97 21.39
C GLY A 465 -3.31 -2.93 20.95
N LEU A 466 -3.50 -3.17 19.64
CA LEU A 466 -4.61 -3.99 19.14
C LEU A 466 -4.49 -5.48 19.52
N PRO A 467 -3.35 -6.17 19.29
CA PRO A 467 -3.30 -7.63 19.43
C PRO A 467 -3.37 -8.14 20.87
N ASP A 468 -3.01 -7.33 21.85
CA ASP A 468 -2.83 -7.78 23.24
C ASP A 468 -4.04 -7.52 24.14
N HIS A 469 -5.03 -6.77 23.68
CA HIS A 469 -6.13 -6.27 24.49
C HIS A 469 -7.50 -6.59 23.89
N PRO A 470 -8.56 -6.62 24.71
CA PRO A 470 -9.93 -6.67 24.24
C PRO A 470 -10.25 -5.52 23.29
N TRP A 471 -11.24 -5.75 22.44
CA TRP A 471 -11.84 -4.74 21.57
C TRP A 471 -13.32 -4.62 21.86
N GLY A 472 -14.01 -3.71 21.22
CA GLY A 472 -15.44 -3.57 21.40
C GLY A 472 -16.13 -2.69 20.38
N ILE A 473 -17.43 -2.55 20.61
CA ILE A 473 -18.34 -1.70 19.85
C ILE A 473 -18.88 -0.68 20.82
N PHE A 474 -18.97 0.58 20.41
CA PHE A 474 -19.52 1.63 21.27
C PHE A 474 -20.49 2.53 20.52
N SER A 475 -21.37 3.18 21.26
CA SER A 475 -22.16 4.33 20.83
C SER A 475 -22.07 5.44 21.87
N SER A 476 -21.96 6.68 21.40
CA SER A 476 -21.97 7.89 22.22
C SER A 476 -23.03 8.84 21.66
N GLY A 477 -24.25 8.72 22.20
CA GLY A 477 -25.38 9.56 21.83
C GLY A 477 -25.98 9.27 20.44
N SER A 478 -25.68 8.10 19.84
CA SER A 478 -26.25 7.69 18.56
C SER A 478 -27.20 6.51 18.75
N GLU A 479 -28.45 6.63 18.29
CA GLU A 479 -29.32 5.47 18.15
C GLU A 479 -28.84 4.68 16.90
N VAL A 480 -28.27 3.51 17.12
CA VAL A 480 -27.65 2.69 16.05
C VAL A 480 -27.84 1.20 16.33
N SER A 481 -28.08 0.44 15.28
CA SER A 481 -28.10 -1.01 15.33
C SER A 481 -26.95 -1.55 14.49
N LEU A 482 -26.14 -2.44 15.08
CA LEU A 482 -25.17 -3.27 14.36
C LEU A 482 -25.79 -4.63 14.14
N THR A 483 -25.84 -5.07 12.89
CA THR A 483 -26.32 -6.38 12.50
C THR A 483 -25.29 -7.10 11.66
N HIS A 484 -25.44 -8.42 11.49
CA HIS A 484 -24.56 -9.26 10.67
C HIS A 484 -23.09 -9.15 11.08
N LEU A 485 -22.82 -8.89 12.38
CA LEU A 485 -21.45 -8.89 12.87
C LEU A 485 -20.85 -10.28 12.75
N GLN A 486 -19.80 -10.41 11.97
CA GLN A 486 -19.08 -11.66 11.74
C GLN A 486 -17.57 -11.44 11.92
N CYS A 487 -16.91 -12.49 12.39
CA CYS A 487 -15.46 -12.56 12.43
C CYS A 487 -14.99 -13.85 11.75
N SER A 488 -13.96 -13.75 10.94
CA SER A 488 -13.34 -14.91 10.28
C SER A 488 -11.82 -14.78 10.23
N THR A 489 -11.15 -15.88 9.93
CA THR A 489 -9.69 -15.98 9.78
C THR A 489 -9.32 -16.78 8.54
N LEU A 490 -8.02 -16.90 8.26
CA LEU A 490 -7.52 -17.66 7.12
C LEU A 490 -7.91 -19.14 7.23
N SER A 491 -8.42 -19.70 6.14
CA SER A 491 -8.70 -21.13 6.02
C SER A 491 -7.39 -21.91 6.00
N GLY A 492 -7.26 -22.90 6.91
CA GLY A 492 -6.09 -23.78 6.97
C GLY A 492 -4.89 -23.23 7.76
N ALA A 493 -5.00 -22.07 8.41
CA ALA A 493 -4.08 -21.66 9.44
C ALA A 493 -4.39 -22.48 10.70
N ALA A 494 -3.75 -23.63 10.86
CA ALA A 494 -3.55 -24.17 12.20
C ALA A 494 -2.76 -23.10 12.96
N ASP A 495 -3.25 -22.71 14.16
CA ASP A 495 -2.65 -21.71 15.02
C ASP A 495 -1.12 -21.88 15.07
N ALA A 496 -0.43 -21.21 14.16
CA ALA A 496 1.00 -21.06 14.24
C ALA A 496 1.22 -20.03 15.36
N ILE A 497 1.35 -20.54 16.58
CA ILE A 497 1.86 -19.80 17.72
C ILE A 497 3.21 -19.23 17.28
N ARG A 498 3.26 -17.92 17.09
CA ARG A 498 4.49 -17.14 16.94
C ARG A 498 4.95 -16.60 18.27
#